data_2327065ae84f9a66e422fb91bb3b0aff
#
_entry.id   2327065ae84f9a66e422fb91bb3b0aff
#
_cell.length_a   1.000
_cell.length_b   1.000
_cell.length_c   1.000
_cell.angle_alpha   90.00
_cell.angle_beta   90.00
_cell.angle_gamma   90.00
#
_symmetry.space_group_name_H-M   'P 1'
#
loop_
_entity.id
_entity.type
_entity.pdbx_description
1 polymer ?
#
loop_
_entity_poly.entity_id
_entity_poly.type
_entity_poly.pdbx_seq_one_letter_code
_entity_poly.pdbx_strand_id
1 'polypeptide(L)'
;MCGIVGYVGDKQAARFLIEGLTKLEYRGYDSAGIAVYNGESDAIRVEKSVGRLAELEKKIDSNVPVGCMGIGHTRWATHGGPSDLNSHPHTDCTGDFAVVHNGIIENYLALKEELIEAGHVFKSETDTEVLPHLLETYYEGDFEAAVRKVLRRIEGSYSIVFMSKADPDTLICTKQDNPLVIGLGEGENFIASDIPAIIARTRRTYIINDGEVAVVKKDSVWITNRRGEPITKKVFEVNWNAEAAEKGGYEHFMLKEIHEQPKAVRDTLSGRIAKDDSAVILDELKWTAEYVNSFSKVFIIACGTAYHAGLVGKYYIENLARVPVEVDIASEFRYRKPIIADNTLTIVVSQSGETIDTLAALKEAKRLGSKTMAVTNVVGSSIAREADQVVYTWAGPEIAVASTKAYTTQLIVMFLLGAYMAGLRGTVEDSRMKELLGKLRNIPAQISETLEDVDPIKAFAQQYGYNDDVFFLGRALDYHVALEGSLKLKEISYIHAEAYAAGELKHGTLALITRGIPVVALATQKSVYEKTLSNIKEVKARDAVVIGVAAKGDTELHKYTDHVIFVPETDELLIPLLTVLPLQLLAYYTALTRGCDVDKPRNLAKSVTVE
;
A
#
# COMPACT_ATOMS: atom_id res chain seq x y z
N MET A 1 -1.68 -2.64 -9.89
CA MET A 1 -0.25 -2.28 -10.03
C MET A 1 0.53 -3.47 -10.57
N CYS A 2 1.52 -3.24 -11.43
CA CYS A 2 2.26 -4.30 -12.11
C CYS A 2 3.54 -4.68 -11.34
N GLY A 3 4.05 -5.91 -11.57
CA GLY A 3 5.34 -6.36 -11.05
C GLY A 3 6.36 -6.47 -12.18
N ILE A 4 7.55 -5.89 -12.03
CA ILE A 4 8.68 -6.04 -12.95
C ILE A 4 9.77 -6.87 -12.29
N VAL A 5 10.36 -7.79 -13.04
CA VAL A 5 11.58 -8.53 -12.69
C VAL A 5 12.49 -8.58 -13.89
N GLY A 6 13.79 -8.33 -13.69
CA GLY A 6 14.85 -8.47 -14.69
C GLY A 6 16.01 -9.28 -14.11
N TYR A 7 16.67 -10.03 -14.95
CA TYR A 7 17.83 -10.86 -14.60
C TYR A 7 18.89 -10.83 -15.68
N VAL A 8 20.13 -10.67 -15.28
CA VAL A 8 21.30 -10.89 -16.11
C VAL A 8 22.38 -11.58 -15.28
N GLY A 9 22.91 -12.71 -15.75
CA GLY A 9 23.89 -13.51 -15.00
C GLY A 9 24.32 -14.77 -15.74
N ASP A 10 24.81 -15.76 -14.99
CA ASP A 10 25.29 -17.03 -15.56
C ASP A 10 24.26 -18.18 -15.39
N LYS A 11 23.11 -17.94 -14.75
CA LYS A 11 22.08 -18.95 -14.49
C LYS A 11 20.87 -18.77 -15.42
N GLN A 12 19.99 -19.78 -15.45
CA GLN A 12 18.75 -19.73 -16.23
C GLN A 12 17.83 -18.60 -15.76
N ALA A 13 17.62 -17.61 -16.63
CA ALA A 13 16.83 -16.41 -16.34
C ALA A 13 15.35 -16.75 -16.05
N ALA A 14 14.73 -17.63 -16.86
CA ALA A 14 13.31 -17.94 -16.76
C ALA A 14 12.89 -18.37 -15.35
N ARG A 15 13.71 -19.21 -14.69
CA ARG A 15 13.43 -19.69 -13.34
C ARG A 15 13.41 -18.54 -12.33
N PHE A 16 14.41 -17.65 -12.38
CA PHE A 16 14.46 -16.50 -11.50
C PHE A 16 13.29 -15.54 -11.76
N LEU A 17 12.97 -15.29 -13.04
CA LEU A 17 11.85 -14.42 -13.41
C LEU A 17 10.54 -14.92 -12.81
N ILE A 18 10.23 -16.21 -12.92
CA ILE A 18 9.02 -16.81 -12.35
C ILE A 18 9.04 -16.72 -10.81
N GLU A 19 10.15 -17.10 -10.15
CA GLU A 19 10.29 -16.99 -8.69
C GLU A 19 10.08 -15.55 -8.20
N GLY A 20 10.66 -14.57 -8.88
CA GLY A 20 10.51 -13.14 -8.57
C GLY A 20 9.09 -12.63 -8.81
N LEU A 21 8.48 -12.99 -9.95
CA LEU A 21 7.11 -12.62 -10.27
C LEU A 21 6.10 -13.23 -9.29
N THR A 22 6.32 -14.46 -8.80
CA THR A 22 5.50 -15.08 -7.74
C THR A 22 5.46 -14.20 -6.49
N LYS A 23 6.61 -13.59 -6.14
CA LYS A 23 6.70 -12.68 -4.99
C LYS A 23 6.07 -11.31 -5.25
N LEU A 24 5.81 -10.95 -6.51
CA LEU A 24 5.18 -9.69 -6.93
C LEU A 24 3.73 -9.86 -7.40
N GLU A 25 3.17 -11.06 -7.42
CA GLU A 25 1.82 -11.32 -7.93
C GLU A 25 0.73 -10.52 -7.18
N TYR A 26 0.98 -10.14 -5.90
CA TYR A 26 0.09 -9.25 -5.15
C TYR A 26 -0.04 -7.84 -5.77
N ARG A 27 0.88 -7.46 -6.67
CA ARG A 27 0.87 -6.18 -7.38
C ARG A 27 0.05 -6.21 -8.67
N GLY A 28 -0.12 -7.37 -9.30
CA GLY A 28 -0.89 -7.53 -10.54
C GLY A 28 -1.04 -9.01 -10.88
N TYR A 29 -2.20 -9.41 -11.33
CA TYR A 29 -2.56 -10.82 -11.58
C TYR A 29 -3.53 -11.00 -12.75
N ASP A 30 -3.74 -9.96 -13.58
CA ASP A 30 -4.63 -10.02 -14.74
C ASP A 30 -3.97 -10.75 -15.91
N SER A 31 -2.66 -10.65 -16.00
CA SER A 31 -1.85 -11.41 -16.95
C SER A 31 -0.37 -11.42 -16.53
N ALA A 32 0.41 -12.35 -17.07
CA ALA A 32 1.84 -12.45 -16.82
C ALA A 32 2.58 -12.80 -18.10
N GLY A 33 3.89 -12.47 -18.15
CA GLY A 33 4.75 -12.89 -19.25
C GLY A 33 6.22 -12.67 -18.95
N ILE A 34 7.04 -13.39 -19.70
CA ILE A 34 8.51 -13.30 -19.66
C ILE A 34 9.08 -13.19 -21.07
N ALA A 35 10.21 -12.51 -21.19
CA ALA A 35 11.06 -12.55 -22.37
C ALA A 35 12.46 -12.98 -21.96
N VAL A 36 13.04 -13.96 -22.66
CA VAL A 36 14.37 -14.51 -22.40
C VAL A 36 15.16 -14.54 -23.69
N TYR A 37 16.37 -14.01 -23.66
CA TYR A 37 17.29 -14.11 -24.79
C TYR A 37 17.95 -15.49 -24.84
N ASN A 38 17.79 -16.17 -25.97
CA ASN A 38 18.41 -17.47 -26.22
C ASN A 38 19.63 -17.27 -27.16
N GLY A 39 20.83 -17.44 -26.61
CA GLY A 39 22.08 -17.27 -27.37
C GLY A 39 22.31 -18.32 -28.45
N GLU A 40 21.69 -19.51 -28.37
CA GLU A 40 21.83 -20.56 -29.41
C GLU A 40 21.01 -20.24 -30.66
N SER A 41 19.78 -19.73 -30.47
CA SER A 41 18.89 -19.37 -31.58
C SER A 41 19.04 -17.91 -31.99
N ASP A 42 19.84 -17.14 -31.28
CA ASP A 42 20.01 -15.69 -31.44
C ASP A 42 18.65 -14.96 -31.52
N ALA A 43 17.77 -15.22 -30.55
CA ALA A 43 16.42 -14.71 -30.55
C ALA A 43 15.91 -14.42 -29.13
N ILE A 44 15.04 -13.43 -29.02
CA ILE A 44 14.27 -13.16 -27.80
C ILE A 44 12.99 -14.01 -27.85
N ARG A 45 12.88 -14.96 -26.92
CA ARG A 45 11.68 -15.78 -26.77
C ARG A 45 10.73 -15.13 -25.76
N VAL A 46 9.50 -14.85 -26.20
CA VAL A 46 8.45 -14.23 -25.37
C VAL A 46 7.34 -15.23 -25.12
N GLU A 47 6.99 -15.42 -23.84
CA GLU A 47 5.87 -16.24 -23.42
C GLU A 47 4.94 -15.41 -22.53
N LYS A 48 3.64 -15.43 -22.85
CA LYS A 48 2.62 -14.62 -22.20
C LYS A 48 1.38 -15.47 -21.89
N SER A 49 0.68 -15.12 -20.82
CA SER A 49 -0.61 -15.72 -20.49
C SER A 49 -1.52 -14.72 -19.79
N VAL A 50 -2.77 -14.67 -20.22
CA VAL A 50 -3.84 -14.03 -19.45
C VAL A 50 -4.12 -14.82 -18.18
N GLY A 51 -4.51 -14.13 -17.10
CA GLY A 51 -4.77 -14.71 -15.79
C GLY A 51 -3.55 -14.73 -14.87
N ARG A 52 -3.62 -15.51 -13.81
CA ARG A 52 -2.57 -15.58 -12.78
C ARG A 52 -1.28 -16.19 -13.31
N LEU A 53 -0.19 -15.94 -12.62
CA LEU A 53 1.15 -16.44 -12.98
C LEU A 53 1.19 -17.97 -13.16
N ALA A 54 0.39 -18.70 -12.39
CA ALA A 54 0.27 -20.16 -12.53
C ALA A 54 -0.16 -20.60 -13.95
N GLU A 55 -0.89 -19.80 -14.70
CA GLU A 55 -1.25 -20.12 -16.09
C GLU A 55 -0.04 -19.98 -17.03
N LEU A 56 0.81 -18.99 -16.79
CA LEU A 56 2.08 -18.86 -17.50
C LEU A 56 3.02 -20.01 -17.16
N GLU A 57 3.13 -20.40 -15.88
CA GLU A 57 3.94 -21.55 -15.44
C GLU A 57 3.53 -22.83 -16.16
N LYS A 58 2.23 -23.16 -16.20
CA LYS A 58 1.71 -24.32 -16.94
C LYS A 58 2.07 -24.28 -18.42
N LYS A 59 2.00 -23.08 -19.05
CA LYS A 59 2.30 -22.89 -20.47
C LYS A 59 3.76 -23.17 -20.80
N ILE A 60 4.69 -22.79 -19.92
CA ILE A 60 6.13 -22.96 -20.13
C ILE A 60 6.70 -24.25 -19.56
N ASP A 61 5.97 -24.99 -18.72
CA ASP A 61 6.46 -26.17 -17.98
C ASP A 61 7.04 -27.26 -18.91
N SER A 62 6.42 -27.46 -20.08
CA SER A 62 6.90 -28.43 -21.10
C SER A 62 8.07 -27.91 -21.95
N ASN A 63 8.34 -26.60 -21.96
CA ASN A 63 9.35 -25.98 -22.81
C ASN A 63 9.79 -24.63 -22.24
N VAL A 64 10.54 -24.68 -21.13
CA VAL A 64 11.06 -23.49 -20.45
C VAL A 64 12.00 -22.70 -21.36
N PRO A 65 11.84 -21.38 -21.52
CA PRO A 65 12.79 -20.54 -22.28
C PRO A 65 14.21 -20.65 -21.70
N VAL A 66 15.18 -20.97 -22.57
CA VAL A 66 16.60 -21.14 -22.19
C VAL A 66 17.35 -19.84 -22.44
N GLY A 67 18.12 -19.37 -21.46
CA GLY A 67 18.96 -18.18 -21.56
C GLY A 67 19.32 -17.59 -20.21
N CYS A 68 20.33 -16.72 -20.20
CA CYS A 68 20.92 -16.14 -18.99
C CYS A 68 20.57 -14.65 -18.79
N MET A 69 19.78 -14.07 -19.70
CA MET A 69 19.25 -12.73 -19.61
C MET A 69 17.75 -12.74 -19.92
N GLY A 70 16.97 -12.02 -19.13
CA GLY A 70 15.54 -11.92 -19.37
C GLY A 70 14.83 -10.86 -18.52
N ILE A 71 13.61 -10.56 -18.93
CA ILE A 71 12.69 -9.66 -18.24
C ILE A 71 11.33 -10.32 -18.07
N GLY A 72 10.63 -9.97 -17.01
CA GLY A 72 9.31 -10.54 -16.71
C GLY A 72 8.39 -9.52 -16.08
N HIS A 73 7.09 -9.77 -16.20
CA HIS A 73 6.05 -8.85 -15.80
C HIS A 73 4.79 -9.57 -15.31
N THR A 74 4.17 -9.04 -14.24
CA THR A 74 2.78 -9.32 -13.88
C THR A 74 1.97 -8.05 -14.04
N ARG A 75 0.87 -8.13 -14.79
CA ARG A 75 0.10 -6.96 -15.22
C ARG A 75 -1.15 -6.74 -14.39
N TRP A 76 -1.40 -5.48 -14.09
CA TRP A 76 -2.67 -4.90 -13.72
C TRP A 76 -3.14 -4.03 -14.89
N ALA A 77 -4.25 -4.37 -15.53
CA ALA A 77 -4.68 -3.73 -16.77
C ALA A 77 -5.15 -2.28 -16.53
N THR A 78 -4.52 -1.33 -17.24
CA THR A 78 -4.90 0.08 -17.30
C THR A 78 -5.38 0.47 -18.70
N HIS A 79 -4.61 0.07 -19.75
CA HIS A 79 -4.91 0.31 -21.15
C HIS A 79 -4.97 -1.03 -21.90
N GLY A 80 -6.10 -1.30 -22.57
CA GLY A 80 -6.40 -2.60 -23.18
C GLY A 80 -6.79 -3.69 -22.16
N GLY A 81 -7.86 -4.42 -22.44
CA GLY A 81 -8.36 -5.50 -21.56
C GLY A 81 -7.35 -6.62 -21.35
N PRO A 82 -7.52 -7.46 -20.31
CA PRO A 82 -6.67 -8.63 -20.10
C PRO A 82 -6.73 -9.60 -21.29
N SER A 83 -5.59 -9.84 -21.93
CA SER A 83 -5.43 -10.80 -23.05
C SER A 83 -3.96 -11.16 -23.19
N ASP A 84 -3.63 -12.26 -23.88
CA ASP A 84 -2.24 -12.60 -24.18
C ASP A 84 -1.54 -11.51 -25.01
N LEU A 85 -2.24 -10.85 -25.93
CA LEU A 85 -1.69 -9.78 -26.76
C LEU A 85 -1.33 -8.54 -25.94
N ASN A 86 -2.20 -8.16 -25.00
CA ASN A 86 -2.02 -7.00 -24.14
C ASN A 86 -1.12 -7.26 -22.94
N SER A 87 -0.67 -8.51 -22.72
CA SER A 87 0.29 -8.86 -21.68
C SER A 87 1.68 -8.37 -22.02
N HIS A 88 2.47 -8.00 -21.03
CA HIS A 88 3.90 -7.71 -21.19
C HIS A 88 4.73 -9.02 -21.13
N PRO A 89 5.94 -9.04 -21.69
CA PRO A 89 6.66 -7.99 -22.43
C PRO A 89 6.08 -7.70 -23.82
N HIS A 90 6.27 -6.46 -24.32
CA HIS A 90 6.01 -6.08 -25.71
C HIS A 90 7.31 -6.07 -26.52
N THR A 91 7.20 -6.35 -27.82
CA THR A 91 8.34 -6.36 -28.76
C THR A 91 8.09 -5.38 -29.91
N ASP A 92 9.17 -4.99 -30.57
CA ASP A 92 9.17 -4.28 -31.85
C ASP A 92 8.68 -5.17 -33.02
N CYS A 93 8.70 -4.65 -34.23
CA CYS A 93 8.28 -5.38 -35.44
C CYS A 93 9.14 -6.61 -35.73
N THR A 94 10.44 -6.51 -35.49
CA THR A 94 11.43 -7.56 -35.79
C THR A 94 11.60 -8.58 -34.64
N GLY A 95 11.22 -8.22 -33.42
CA GLY A 95 11.45 -9.03 -32.20
C GLY A 95 12.87 -8.92 -31.66
N ASP A 96 13.62 -7.91 -32.07
CA ASP A 96 14.99 -7.68 -31.62
C ASP A 96 15.06 -6.91 -30.29
N PHE A 97 13.96 -6.25 -29.92
CA PHE A 97 13.80 -5.55 -28.64
C PHE A 97 12.60 -6.08 -27.86
N ALA A 98 12.75 -6.17 -26.55
CA ALA A 98 11.64 -6.46 -25.64
C ALA A 98 11.61 -5.47 -24.47
N VAL A 99 10.40 -5.07 -24.05
CA VAL A 99 10.20 -4.05 -23.03
C VAL A 99 9.12 -4.47 -22.04
N VAL A 100 9.36 -4.25 -20.75
CA VAL A 100 8.34 -4.28 -19.69
C VAL A 100 8.22 -2.91 -19.07
N HIS A 101 7.00 -2.54 -18.70
CA HIS A 101 6.67 -1.21 -18.21
C HIS A 101 5.62 -1.27 -17.11
N ASN A 102 5.83 -0.51 -16.04
CA ASN A 102 4.83 -0.13 -15.05
C ASN A 102 4.57 1.36 -15.19
N GLY A 103 3.33 1.77 -15.21
CA GLY A 103 2.94 3.18 -15.31
C GLY A 103 2.01 3.46 -16.49
N ILE A 104 2.03 4.70 -16.96
CA ILE A 104 1.25 5.17 -18.11
C ILE A 104 2.12 6.10 -18.95
N ILE A 105 2.19 5.84 -20.26
CA ILE A 105 2.77 6.75 -21.24
C ILE A 105 1.66 7.67 -21.74
N GLU A 106 1.56 8.86 -21.18
CA GLU A 106 0.43 9.77 -21.40
C GLU A 106 0.26 10.22 -22.86
N ASN A 107 1.37 10.40 -23.56
CA ASN A 107 1.38 10.83 -24.96
C ASN A 107 1.41 9.67 -25.97
N TYR A 108 1.06 8.43 -25.54
CA TYR A 108 1.20 7.23 -26.39
C TYR A 108 0.38 7.27 -27.67
N LEU A 109 -0.81 7.90 -27.66
CA LEU A 109 -1.65 7.98 -28.88
C LEU A 109 -0.96 8.71 -30.02
N ALA A 110 -0.38 9.89 -29.73
CA ALA A 110 0.35 10.66 -30.73
C ALA A 110 1.61 9.92 -31.25
N LEU A 111 2.33 9.25 -30.31
CA LEU A 111 3.48 8.42 -30.67
C LEU A 111 3.09 7.22 -31.55
N LYS A 112 1.96 6.58 -31.23
CA LYS A 112 1.43 5.44 -31.98
C LYS A 112 1.03 5.83 -33.39
N GLU A 113 0.35 6.97 -33.57
CA GLU A 113 0.00 7.50 -34.90
C GLU A 113 1.26 7.75 -35.76
N GLU A 114 2.26 8.45 -35.22
CA GLU A 114 3.54 8.70 -35.88
C GLU A 114 4.24 7.40 -36.29
N LEU A 115 4.29 6.41 -35.39
CA LEU A 115 4.94 5.13 -35.68
C LEU A 115 4.19 4.30 -36.72
N ILE A 116 2.86 4.33 -36.73
CA ILE A 116 2.04 3.69 -37.77
C ILE A 116 2.31 4.34 -39.12
N GLU A 117 2.38 5.68 -39.19
CA GLU A 117 2.74 6.41 -40.43
C GLU A 117 4.16 6.07 -40.93
N ALA A 118 5.08 5.78 -39.98
CA ALA A 118 6.43 5.30 -40.27
C ALA A 118 6.49 3.81 -40.69
N GLY A 119 5.37 3.07 -40.63
CA GLY A 119 5.25 1.68 -41.09
C GLY A 119 5.34 0.63 -40.01
N HIS A 120 5.34 1.01 -38.73
CA HIS A 120 5.31 0.05 -37.62
C HIS A 120 3.93 -0.58 -37.46
N VAL A 121 3.92 -1.88 -37.10
CA VAL A 121 2.70 -2.67 -36.95
C VAL A 121 2.44 -2.98 -35.47
N PHE A 122 1.41 -2.39 -34.90
CA PHE A 122 0.98 -2.61 -33.52
C PHE A 122 0.09 -3.84 -33.41
N LYS A 123 0.31 -4.65 -32.37
CA LYS A 123 -0.41 -5.89 -32.08
C LYS A 123 -1.32 -5.77 -30.86
N SER A 124 -1.04 -4.81 -29.98
CA SER A 124 -1.76 -4.62 -28.73
C SER A 124 -2.50 -3.27 -28.66
N GLU A 125 -3.34 -3.17 -27.64
CA GLU A 125 -4.06 -1.94 -27.30
C GLU A 125 -3.36 -1.16 -26.18
N THR A 126 -2.16 -1.59 -25.73
CA THR A 126 -1.46 -0.97 -24.61
C THR A 126 -0.70 0.28 -25.03
N ASP A 127 -0.53 1.19 -24.10
CA ASP A 127 0.35 2.34 -24.21
C ASP A 127 1.83 1.93 -24.30
N THR A 128 2.19 0.81 -23.71
CA THR A 128 3.57 0.30 -23.61
C THR A 128 4.17 -0.06 -24.96
N GLU A 129 3.39 -0.54 -25.92
CA GLU A 129 3.91 -1.04 -27.21
C GLU A 129 4.60 0.04 -28.05
N VAL A 130 4.36 1.33 -27.76
CA VAL A 130 5.12 2.42 -28.42
C VAL A 130 6.62 2.38 -28.08
N LEU A 131 6.99 1.82 -26.90
CA LEU A 131 8.37 1.83 -26.42
C LEU A 131 9.33 0.97 -27.27
N PRO A 132 9.04 -0.31 -27.54
CA PRO A 132 9.90 -1.12 -28.40
C PRO A 132 9.93 -0.60 -29.85
N HIS A 133 8.83 -0.04 -30.38
CA HIS A 133 8.83 0.57 -31.73
C HIS A 133 9.64 1.86 -31.80
N LEU A 134 9.59 2.73 -30.79
CA LEU A 134 10.49 3.87 -30.68
C LEU A 134 11.95 3.44 -30.60
N LEU A 135 12.23 2.36 -29.87
CA LEU A 135 13.58 1.83 -29.73
C LEU A 135 14.11 1.30 -31.06
N GLU A 136 13.29 0.55 -31.82
CA GLU A 136 13.57 0.11 -33.17
C GLU A 136 13.89 1.31 -34.08
N THR A 137 13.09 2.38 -34.03
CA THR A 137 13.29 3.60 -34.83
C THR A 137 14.61 4.30 -34.52
N TYR A 138 15.02 4.33 -33.24
CA TYR A 138 16.21 5.12 -32.84
C TYR A 138 17.49 4.31 -32.70
N TYR A 139 17.44 3.00 -32.92
CA TYR A 139 18.62 2.15 -32.82
C TYR A 139 19.54 2.29 -34.02
N GLU A 140 20.75 2.76 -33.80
CA GLU A 140 21.81 2.98 -34.79
C GLU A 140 23.11 2.23 -34.40
N GLY A 141 22.97 1.09 -33.66
CA GLY A 141 24.11 0.30 -33.18
C GLY A 141 24.54 0.60 -31.72
N ASP A 142 23.93 1.58 -31.05
CA ASP A 142 24.17 1.89 -29.64
C ASP A 142 22.85 1.81 -28.87
N PHE A 143 22.73 0.77 -28.04
CA PHE A 143 21.52 0.48 -27.31
C PHE A 143 21.20 1.55 -26.24
N GLU A 144 22.21 2.03 -25.51
CA GLU A 144 22.02 3.08 -24.51
C GLU A 144 21.60 4.41 -25.14
N ALA A 145 22.25 4.78 -26.25
CA ALA A 145 21.90 5.99 -26.96
C ALA A 145 20.45 5.95 -27.52
N ALA A 146 20.01 4.79 -28.02
CA ALA A 146 18.64 4.59 -28.50
C ALA A 146 17.64 4.73 -27.36
N VAL A 147 17.86 4.07 -26.20
CA VAL A 147 17.00 4.21 -25.00
C VAL A 147 16.91 5.69 -24.59
N ARG A 148 18.01 6.42 -24.57
CA ARG A 148 18.00 7.85 -24.24
C ARG A 148 17.19 8.70 -25.22
N LYS A 149 17.18 8.35 -26.52
CA LYS A 149 16.31 9.00 -27.52
C LYS A 149 14.82 8.71 -27.19
N VAL A 150 14.46 7.47 -26.87
CA VAL A 150 13.10 7.08 -26.42
C VAL A 150 12.65 7.92 -25.22
N LEU A 151 13.49 8.00 -24.18
CA LEU A 151 13.15 8.72 -22.93
C LEU A 151 12.93 10.23 -23.10
N ARG A 152 13.38 10.81 -24.19
CA ARG A 152 13.12 12.23 -24.52
C ARG A 152 11.77 12.45 -25.19
N ARG A 153 11.14 11.37 -25.66
CA ARG A 153 9.88 11.41 -26.42
C ARG A 153 8.66 11.08 -25.57
N ILE A 154 8.85 10.29 -24.53
CA ILE A 154 7.75 9.81 -23.68
C ILE A 154 7.46 10.80 -22.55
N GLU A 155 6.17 10.93 -22.22
CA GLU A 155 5.64 11.71 -21.11
C GLU A 155 4.81 10.80 -20.20
N GLY A 156 4.79 11.07 -18.89
CA GLY A 156 4.01 10.32 -17.90
C GLY A 156 4.86 9.68 -16.81
N SER A 157 4.23 8.78 -16.06
CA SER A 157 4.86 8.04 -14.95
C SER A 157 5.25 6.63 -15.43
N TYR A 158 6.49 6.20 -15.15
CA TYR A 158 6.96 4.91 -15.62
C TYR A 158 8.07 4.28 -14.78
N SER A 159 8.14 2.95 -14.79
CA SER A 159 9.36 2.16 -14.59
C SER A 159 9.48 1.21 -15.76
N ILE A 160 10.61 1.26 -16.46
CA ILE A 160 10.80 0.54 -17.72
C ILE A 160 12.08 -0.28 -17.62
N VAL A 161 12.03 -1.51 -18.16
CA VAL A 161 13.22 -2.32 -18.43
C VAL A 161 13.24 -2.69 -19.90
N PHE A 162 14.34 -2.35 -20.55
CA PHE A 162 14.62 -2.62 -21.95
C PHE A 162 15.61 -3.78 -22.08
N MET A 163 15.37 -4.62 -23.06
CA MET A 163 16.24 -5.73 -23.48
C MET A 163 16.45 -5.68 -24.98
N SER A 164 17.68 -5.91 -25.44
CA SER A 164 18.06 -5.94 -26.84
C SER A 164 18.77 -7.24 -27.18
N LYS A 165 18.43 -7.82 -28.33
CA LYS A 165 19.15 -8.94 -28.92
C LYS A 165 20.60 -8.57 -29.31
N ALA A 166 20.80 -7.33 -29.76
CA ALA A 166 22.12 -6.85 -30.17
C ALA A 166 23.11 -6.64 -29.01
N ASP A 167 22.60 -6.57 -27.75
CA ASP A 167 23.42 -6.42 -26.54
C ASP A 167 23.01 -7.47 -25.49
N PRO A 168 23.36 -8.75 -25.73
CA PRO A 168 22.76 -9.92 -25.05
C PRO A 168 23.21 -10.12 -23.61
N ASP A 169 24.05 -9.27 -23.06
CA ASP A 169 24.52 -9.26 -21.66
C ASP A 169 24.10 -7.99 -20.90
N THR A 170 23.20 -7.19 -21.50
CA THR A 170 22.85 -5.87 -20.98
C THR A 170 21.33 -5.69 -20.86
N LEU A 171 20.89 -5.31 -19.67
CA LEU A 171 19.57 -4.73 -19.45
C LEU A 171 19.71 -3.24 -19.15
N ILE A 172 18.84 -2.42 -19.72
CA ILE A 172 18.78 -0.99 -19.37
C ILE A 172 17.47 -0.71 -18.67
N CYS A 173 17.53 0.00 -17.55
CA CYS A 173 16.32 0.37 -16.83
C CYS A 173 16.32 1.82 -16.38
N THR A 174 15.12 2.35 -16.22
CA THR A 174 14.87 3.74 -15.79
C THR A 174 13.54 3.86 -15.09
N LYS A 175 13.34 4.96 -14.36
CA LYS A 175 12.05 5.25 -13.74
C LYS A 175 11.73 6.75 -13.69
N GLN A 176 10.42 7.02 -13.62
CA GLN A 176 9.81 8.30 -13.27
C GLN A 176 8.57 8.01 -12.42
N ASP A 177 8.55 8.45 -11.17
CA ASP A 177 7.47 8.31 -10.18
C ASP A 177 7.12 6.87 -9.74
N ASN A 178 7.39 5.83 -10.52
CA ASN A 178 7.16 4.42 -10.18
C ASN A 178 8.42 3.76 -9.54
N PRO A 179 8.28 2.81 -8.59
CA PRO A 179 9.43 2.23 -7.91
C PRO A 179 10.23 1.28 -8.81
N LEU A 180 11.58 1.33 -8.68
CA LEU A 180 12.51 0.40 -9.31
C LEU A 180 13.78 0.28 -8.47
N VAL A 181 14.25 -0.95 -8.27
CA VAL A 181 15.47 -1.26 -7.52
C VAL A 181 16.35 -2.22 -8.32
N ILE A 182 17.66 -2.16 -8.10
CA ILE A 182 18.63 -3.08 -8.67
C ILE A 182 19.27 -3.88 -7.54
N GLY A 183 19.16 -5.20 -7.58
CA GLY A 183 19.84 -6.11 -6.67
C GLY A 183 21.24 -6.44 -7.17
N LEU A 184 22.22 -6.34 -6.29
CA LEU A 184 23.64 -6.58 -6.58
C LEU A 184 24.01 -7.99 -6.11
N GLY A 185 24.29 -8.90 -7.05
CA GLY A 185 24.77 -10.25 -6.79
C GLY A 185 26.26 -10.43 -7.09
N GLU A 186 26.71 -11.68 -7.11
CA GLU A 186 28.05 -12.09 -7.54
C GLU A 186 27.94 -12.87 -8.85
N GLY A 187 28.44 -12.29 -9.96
CA GLY A 187 28.26 -12.84 -11.30
C GLY A 187 26.81 -12.82 -11.81
N GLU A 188 25.94 -12.07 -11.13
CA GLU A 188 24.54 -11.89 -11.50
C GLU A 188 23.99 -10.59 -10.89
N ASN A 189 23.13 -9.90 -11.61
CA ASN A 189 22.41 -8.73 -11.12
C ASN A 189 20.91 -8.84 -11.47
N PHE A 190 20.11 -8.13 -10.66
CA PHE A 190 18.67 -8.23 -10.65
C PHE A 190 18.03 -6.85 -10.79
N ILE A 191 16.90 -6.77 -11.47
CA ILE A 191 16.05 -5.57 -11.50
C ILE A 191 14.69 -5.97 -10.95
N ALA A 192 14.08 -5.15 -10.10
CA ALA A 192 12.73 -5.43 -9.61
C ALA A 192 11.97 -4.13 -9.31
N SER A 193 10.66 -4.17 -9.45
CA SER A 193 9.78 -3.08 -9.01
C SER A 193 9.56 -3.08 -7.50
N ASP A 194 9.96 -4.17 -6.79
CA ASP A 194 9.91 -4.23 -5.33
C ASP A 194 10.95 -5.23 -4.79
N ILE A 195 11.45 -4.96 -3.59
CA ILE A 195 12.50 -5.74 -2.90
C ILE A 195 12.12 -7.23 -2.66
N PRO A 196 10.86 -7.61 -2.35
CA PRO A 196 10.48 -9.01 -2.16
C PRO A 196 10.87 -9.95 -3.29
N ALA A 197 10.93 -9.46 -4.53
CA ALA A 197 11.31 -10.26 -5.69
C ALA A 197 12.78 -10.73 -5.66
N ILE A 198 13.66 -9.96 -5.02
CA ILE A 198 15.12 -10.17 -5.07
C ILE A 198 15.76 -10.51 -3.73
N ILE A 199 15.06 -10.32 -2.60
CA ILE A 199 15.62 -10.45 -1.24
C ILE A 199 16.16 -11.86 -0.93
N ALA A 200 15.61 -12.90 -1.56
CA ALA A 200 16.10 -14.26 -1.43
C ALA A 200 17.48 -14.47 -2.09
N ARG A 201 17.90 -13.59 -3.00
CA ARG A 201 19.14 -13.66 -3.76
C ARG A 201 20.19 -12.68 -3.26
N THR A 202 19.77 -11.46 -2.95
CA THR A 202 20.68 -10.42 -2.44
C THR A 202 19.92 -9.44 -1.54
N ARG A 203 20.63 -8.93 -0.53
CA ARG A 203 20.18 -7.83 0.33
C ARG A 203 20.83 -6.50 -0.05
N ARG A 204 21.80 -6.52 -0.96
CA ARG A 204 22.51 -5.34 -1.42
C ARG A 204 21.79 -4.76 -2.63
N THR A 205 21.31 -3.53 -2.53
CA THR A 205 20.51 -2.92 -3.58
C THR A 205 20.95 -1.49 -3.90
N TYR A 206 20.73 -1.09 -5.16
CA TYR A 206 20.65 0.31 -5.54
C TYR A 206 19.19 0.72 -5.71
N ILE A 207 18.80 1.81 -5.07
CA ILE A 207 17.49 2.44 -5.26
C ILE A 207 17.63 3.45 -6.40
N ILE A 208 16.84 3.31 -7.46
CA ILE A 208 16.86 4.19 -8.62
C ILE A 208 15.95 5.40 -8.35
N ASN A 209 16.46 6.60 -8.64
CA ASN A 209 15.71 7.84 -8.54
C ASN A 209 15.09 8.24 -9.88
N ASP A 210 14.15 9.19 -9.85
CA ASP A 210 13.50 9.70 -11.05
C ASP A 210 14.51 10.27 -12.06
N GLY A 211 14.38 9.81 -13.30
CA GLY A 211 15.23 10.24 -14.40
C GLY A 211 16.64 9.64 -14.44
N GLU A 212 16.98 8.74 -13.52
CA GLU A 212 18.21 7.96 -13.61
C GLU A 212 18.05 6.83 -14.65
N VAL A 213 19.13 6.55 -15.36
CA VAL A 213 19.23 5.44 -16.29
C VAL A 213 20.33 4.50 -15.82
N ALA A 214 19.99 3.24 -15.64
CA ALA A 214 20.95 2.22 -15.21
C ALA A 214 21.18 1.21 -16.33
N VAL A 215 22.45 0.98 -16.65
CA VAL A 215 22.95 -0.11 -17.50
C VAL A 215 23.40 -1.22 -16.58
N VAL A 216 22.72 -2.38 -16.67
CA VAL A 216 22.90 -3.52 -15.76
C VAL A 216 23.47 -4.69 -16.54
N LYS A 217 24.69 -5.09 -16.16
CA LYS A 217 25.37 -6.30 -16.66
C LYS A 217 25.60 -7.26 -15.49
N LYS A 218 25.97 -8.50 -15.77
CA LYS A 218 26.16 -9.52 -14.71
C LYS A 218 27.17 -9.12 -13.64
N ASP A 219 28.24 -8.40 -14.02
CA ASP A 219 29.35 -8.06 -13.13
C ASP A 219 29.43 -6.55 -12.81
N SER A 220 28.54 -5.73 -13.38
CA SER A 220 28.61 -4.28 -13.21
C SER A 220 27.23 -3.62 -13.35
N VAL A 221 27.09 -2.50 -12.64
CA VAL A 221 25.93 -1.61 -12.77
C VAL A 221 26.44 -0.18 -12.92
N TRP A 222 26.09 0.44 -14.02
CA TRP A 222 26.46 1.80 -14.34
C TRP A 222 25.22 2.68 -14.33
N ILE A 223 25.22 3.76 -13.54
CA ILE A 223 24.06 4.64 -13.38
C ILE A 223 24.43 6.05 -13.78
N THR A 224 23.56 6.69 -14.52
CA THR A 224 23.72 8.06 -15.00
C THR A 224 22.43 8.85 -14.77
N ASN A 225 22.52 10.18 -14.79
CA ASN A 225 21.35 11.05 -14.81
C ASN A 225 20.77 11.19 -16.25
N ARG A 226 19.69 11.98 -16.39
CA ARG A 226 19.07 12.26 -17.70
C ARG A 226 20.03 12.85 -18.74
N ARG A 227 21.11 13.51 -18.29
CA ARG A 227 22.13 14.13 -19.18
C ARG A 227 23.25 13.16 -19.57
N GLY A 228 23.26 11.94 -19.03
CA GLY A 228 24.32 10.96 -19.24
C GLY A 228 25.53 11.13 -18.30
N GLU A 229 25.44 12.00 -17.29
CA GLU A 229 26.52 12.18 -16.32
C GLU A 229 26.48 11.03 -15.30
N PRO A 230 27.64 10.41 -14.97
CA PRO A 230 27.70 9.27 -14.06
C PRO A 230 27.31 9.64 -12.63
N ILE A 231 26.58 8.74 -11.99
CA ILE A 231 26.13 8.85 -10.59
C ILE A 231 26.73 7.72 -9.78
N THR A 232 27.37 8.08 -8.65
CA THR A 232 27.81 7.10 -7.64
C THR A 232 26.70 6.86 -6.64
N LYS A 233 26.19 5.62 -6.57
CA LYS A 233 25.18 5.20 -5.60
C LYS A 233 25.79 4.57 -4.36
N LYS A 234 25.17 4.83 -3.21
CA LYS A 234 25.42 4.05 -1.99
C LYS A 234 24.61 2.77 -2.04
N VAL A 235 25.22 1.65 -1.66
CA VAL A 235 24.52 0.38 -1.48
C VAL A 235 23.55 0.53 -0.31
N PHE A 236 22.29 0.21 -0.55
CA PHE A 236 21.26 0.09 0.48
C PHE A 236 21.18 -1.38 0.90
N GLU A 237 21.42 -1.68 2.17
CA GLU A 237 21.28 -3.03 2.72
C GLU A 237 19.88 -3.23 3.30
N VAL A 238 19.20 -4.27 2.83
CA VAL A 238 17.86 -4.64 3.28
C VAL A 238 17.93 -5.41 4.59
N ASN A 239 17.44 -4.82 5.66
CA ASN A 239 17.59 -5.36 7.03
C ASN A 239 16.43 -6.27 7.50
N TRP A 240 15.34 -6.44 6.72
CA TRP A 240 14.22 -7.30 7.09
C TRP A 240 14.36 -8.72 6.52
N ASN A 241 13.66 -9.69 7.16
CA ASN A 241 13.81 -11.11 6.86
C ASN A 241 12.82 -11.57 5.77
N ALA A 242 13.30 -12.37 4.80
CA ALA A 242 12.46 -12.98 3.76
C ALA A 242 11.40 -13.93 4.34
N GLU A 243 11.68 -14.63 5.47
CA GLU A 243 10.73 -15.51 6.15
C GLU A 243 9.46 -14.78 6.65
N ALA A 244 9.57 -13.48 6.92
CA ALA A 244 8.42 -12.66 7.31
C ALA A 244 7.36 -12.52 6.18
N ALA A 245 7.74 -12.78 4.93
CA ALA A 245 6.83 -12.78 3.78
C ALA A 245 6.16 -14.14 3.52
N GLU A 246 6.33 -15.15 4.38
CA GLU A 246 5.68 -16.46 4.26
C GLU A 246 4.41 -16.53 5.13
N LYS A 247 3.45 -17.42 4.78
CA LYS A 247 2.17 -17.55 5.52
C LYS A 247 2.31 -18.04 6.96
N GLY A 248 3.42 -18.69 7.32
CA GLY A 248 3.72 -19.07 8.71
C GLY A 248 2.69 -20.03 9.34
N GLY A 249 2.06 -20.91 8.55
CA GLY A 249 1.04 -21.85 9.00
C GLY A 249 -0.41 -21.33 8.96
N TYR A 250 -0.62 -20.07 8.62
CA TYR A 250 -1.96 -19.52 8.41
C TYR A 250 -2.48 -19.86 7.00
N GLU A 251 -3.79 -19.99 6.87
CA GLU A 251 -4.42 -20.27 5.58
C GLU A 251 -4.23 -19.10 4.59
N HIS A 252 -4.34 -17.86 5.09
CA HIS A 252 -4.25 -16.63 4.31
C HIS A 252 -3.28 -15.61 4.92
N PHE A 253 -2.67 -14.77 4.09
CA PHE A 253 -1.82 -13.66 4.56
C PHE A 253 -2.59 -12.69 5.43
N MET A 254 -3.82 -12.32 5.05
CA MET A 254 -4.64 -11.41 5.85
C MET A 254 -4.86 -11.92 7.27
N LEU A 255 -5.18 -13.20 7.45
CA LEU A 255 -5.34 -13.79 8.79
C LEU A 255 -4.04 -13.74 9.59
N LYS A 256 -2.92 -14.12 8.96
CA LYS A 256 -1.59 -14.00 9.56
C LYS A 256 -1.33 -12.57 10.04
N GLU A 257 -1.56 -11.59 9.17
CA GLU A 257 -1.29 -10.17 9.42
C GLU A 257 -2.20 -9.59 10.51
N ILE A 258 -3.44 -10.08 10.63
CA ILE A 258 -4.32 -9.78 11.78
C ILE A 258 -3.69 -10.31 13.07
N HIS A 259 -3.20 -11.55 13.08
CA HIS A 259 -2.56 -12.15 14.25
C HIS A 259 -1.13 -11.64 14.55
N GLU A 260 -0.48 -10.99 13.59
CA GLU A 260 0.81 -10.33 13.78
C GLU A 260 0.72 -8.96 14.47
N GLN A 261 -0.48 -8.40 14.62
CA GLN A 261 -0.67 -7.05 15.18
C GLN A 261 -0.07 -6.88 16.59
N PRO A 262 -0.14 -7.84 17.52
CA PRO A 262 0.54 -7.70 18.82
C PRO A 262 2.04 -7.48 18.68
N LYS A 263 2.68 -8.20 17.75
CA LYS A 263 4.11 -8.05 17.45
C LYS A 263 4.38 -6.72 16.76
N ALA A 264 3.61 -6.38 15.74
CA ALA A 264 3.79 -5.14 14.97
C ALA A 264 3.66 -3.90 15.87
N VAL A 265 2.71 -3.91 16.82
CA VAL A 265 2.56 -2.83 17.81
C VAL A 265 3.75 -2.77 18.76
N ARG A 266 4.27 -3.90 19.25
CA ARG A 266 5.50 -3.91 20.08
C ARG A 266 6.69 -3.33 19.33
N ASP A 267 6.87 -3.75 18.08
CA ASP A 267 7.97 -3.27 17.23
C ASP A 267 7.86 -1.75 16.97
N THR A 268 6.64 -1.26 16.72
CA THR A 268 6.36 0.19 16.55
C THR A 268 6.65 0.99 17.81
N LEU A 269 6.35 0.45 18.99
CA LEU A 269 6.57 1.11 20.28
C LEU A 269 8.02 1.01 20.78
N SER A 270 8.82 0.12 20.19
CA SER A 270 10.19 -0.15 20.66
C SER A 270 11.05 1.10 20.64
N GLY A 271 11.59 1.47 21.80
CA GLY A 271 12.43 2.66 21.98
C GLY A 271 11.68 3.99 21.98
N ARG A 272 10.37 4.01 21.77
CA ARG A 272 9.57 5.25 21.59
C ARG A 272 8.82 5.72 22.84
N ILE A 273 8.92 5.00 23.93
CA ILE A 273 8.35 5.39 25.22
C ILE A 273 9.45 5.31 26.28
N ALA A 274 9.60 6.35 27.09
CA ALA A 274 10.53 6.38 28.23
C ALA A 274 10.26 5.21 29.17
N LYS A 275 11.30 4.68 29.83
CA LYS A 275 11.18 3.48 30.69
C LYS A 275 10.20 3.63 31.85
N ASP A 276 10.00 4.85 32.32
CA ASP A 276 9.09 5.21 33.42
C ASP A 276 7.72 5.72 32.93
N ASP A 277 7.44 5.57 31.63
CA ASP A 277 6.23 6.06 30.94
C ASP A 277 6.02 7.58 31.02
N SER A 278 7.07 8.36 31.30
CA SER A 278 6.94 9.82 31.46
C SER A 278 6.85 10.59 30.15
N ALA A 279 7.37 10.04 29.04
CA ALA A 279 7.46 10.78 27.77
C ALA A 279 7.50 9.85 26.55
N VAL A 280 7.09 10.41 25.41
CA VAL A 280 7.33 9.82 24.08
C VAL A 280 8.70 10.27 23.58
N ILE A 281 9.43 9.33 22.98
CA ILE A 281 10.75 9.53 22.37
C ILE A 281 10.63 9.27 20.86
N LEU A 282 10.86 10.32 20.06
CA LEU A 282 10.92 10.24 18.59
C LEU A 282 12.23 10.89 18.12
N ASP A 283 13.33 10.16 18.31
CA ASP A 283 14.68 10.66 18.01
C ASP A 283 14.86 11.08 16.54
N GLU A 284 14.08 10.50 15.65
CA GLU A 284 14.03 10.84 14.23
C GLU A 284 13.54 12.25 13.96
N LEU A 285 12.73 12.86 14.83
CA LEU A 285 12.13 14.19 14.61
C LEU A 285 12.95 15.35 15.18
N LYS A 286 13.59 15.17 16.33
CA LYS A 286 14.38 16.20 17.03
C LYS A 286 13.67 17.55 17.17
N TRP A 287 12.36 17.54 17.41
CA TRP A 287 11.57 18.75 17.56
C TRP A 287 11.83 19.45 18.90
N THR A 288 11.79 20.78 18.87
CA THR A 288 11.83 21.61 20.08
C THR A 288 10.43 22.13 20.41
N ALA A 289 10.22 22.54 21.65
CA ALA A 289 8.97 23.19 22.07
C ALA A 289 8.65 24.42 21.21
N GLU A 290 9.66 25.24 20.87
CA GLU A 290 9.50 26.40 19.99
C GLU A 290 9.00 25.98 18.60
N TYR A 291 9.59 24.94 18.01
CA TYR A 291 9.19 24.44 16.69
C TYR A 291 7.75 23.94 16.69
N VAL A 292 7.35 23.14 17.69
CA VAL A 292 5.98 22.61 17.75
C VAL A 292 4.96 23.71 18.08
N ASN A 293 5.34 24.69 18.92
CA ASN A 293 4.48 25.84 19.20
C ASN A 293 4.32 26.79 18.01
N SER A 294 5.21 26.75 17.03
CA SER A 294 5.07 27.55 15.82
C SER A 294 3.95 27.05 14.90
N PHE A 295 3.54 25.77 14.98
CA PHE A 295 2.52 25.22 14.10
C PHE A 295 1.14 25.84 14.38
N SER A 296 0.59 26.51 13.37
CA SER A 296 -0.76 27.05 13.39
C SER A 296 -1.81 26.02 12.98
N LYS A 297 -1.41 25.05 12.16
CA LYS A 297 -2.29 24.02 11.59
C LYS A 297 -1.49 22.77 11.17
N VAL A 298 -2.13 21.62 11.25
CA VAL A 298 -1.65 20.36 10.68
C VAL A 298 -2.60 19.91 9.59
N PHE A 299 -2.07 19.52 8.43
CA PHE A 299 -2.79 18.68 7.46
C PHE A 299 -2.35 17.21 7.63
N ILE A 300 -3.32 16.29 7.53
CA ILE A 300 -3.04 14.86 7.37
C ILE A 300 -3.64 14.43 6.03
N ILE A 301 -2.80 13.91 5.13
CA ILE A 301 -3.20 13.61 3.75
C ILE A 301 -2.89 12.15 3.46
N ALA A 302 -3.89 11.42 2.95
CA ALA A 302 -3.76 9.99 2.66
C ALA A 302 -4.88 9.49 1.74
N CYS A 303 -4.83 8.18 1.39
CA CYS A 303 -5.86 7.46 0.65
C CYS A 303 -6.35 6.24 1.45
N GLY A 304 -7.63 5.87 1.29
CA GLY A 304 -8.21 4.62 1.80
C GLY A 304 -7.99 4.41 3.30
N THR A 305 -7.50 3.23 3.68
CA THR A 305 -7.20 2.86 5.07
C THR A 305 -6.30 3.88 5.79
N ALA A 306 -5.28 4.41 5.11
CA ALA A 306 -4.40 5.43 5.69
C ALA A 306 -5.13 6.76 5.92
N TYR A 307 -6.12 7.12 5.09
CA TYR A 307 -6.99 8.27 5.34
C TYR A 307 -7.83 8.07 6.61
N HIS A 308 -8.36 6.87 6.84
CA HIS A 308 -9.09 6.56 8.08
C HIS A 308 -8.16 6.63 9.31
N ALA A 309 -6.90 6.19 9.18
CA ALA A 309 -5.91 6.39 10.24
C ALA A 309 -5.64 7.88 10.49
N GLY A 310 -5.64 8.70 9.44
CA GLY A 310 -5.54 10.16 9.53
C GLY A 310 -6.70 10.81 10.30
N LEU A 311 -7.94 10.32 10.10
CA LEU A 311 -9.11 10.80 10.85
C LEU A 311 -8.99 10.54 12.35
N VAL A 312 -8.51 9.37 12.74
CA VAL A 312 -8.20 9.06 14.15
C VAL A 312 -7.02 9.92 14.63
N GLY A 313 -5.98 10.09 13.78
CA GLY A 313 -4.83 10.94 14.07
C GLY A 313 -5.19 12.40 14.34
N LYS A 314 -6.16 12.93 13.57
CA LYS A 314 -6.75 14.26 13.85
C LYS A 314 -7.25 14.33 15.29
N TYR A 315 -8.04 13.33 15.69
CA TYR A 315 -8.62 13.31 17.03
C TYR A 315 -7.53 13.28 18.12
N TYR A 316 -6.46 12.52 17.90
CA TYR A 316 -5.33 12.45 18.84
C TYR A 316 -4.58 13.78 18.95
N ILE A 317 -4.20 14.40 17.83
CA ILE A 317 -3.45 15.66 17.83
C ILE A 317 -4.29 16.81 18.41
N GLU A 318 -5.56 16.91 18.02
CA GLU A 318 -6.44 17.97 18.53
C GLU A 318 -6.72 17.80 20.03
N ASN A 319 -6.92 16.58 20.51
CA ASN A 319 -7.19 16.35 21.94
C ASN A 319 -5.95 16.48 22.82
N LEU A 320 -4.81 15.98 22.38
CA LEU A 320 -3.58 15.96 23.18
C LEU A 320 -2.76 17.25 23.00
N ALA A 321 -2.44 17.59 21.75
CA ALA A 321 -1.54 18.71 21.45
C ALA A 321 -2.25 20.06 21.25
N ARG A 322 -3.58 20.07 21.13
CA ARG A 322 -4.40 21.26 20.95
C ARG A 322 -3.98 22.11 19.72
N VAL A 323 -3.63 21.43 18.62
CA VAL A 323 -3.34 22.03 17.32
C VAL A 323 -4.46 21.66 16.35
N PRO A 324 -5.06 22.60 15.61
CA PRO A 324 -6.10 22.31 14.62
C PRO A 324 -5.58 21.39 13.53
N VAL A 325 -6.38 20.37 13.16
CA VAL A 325 -6.02 19.40 12.13
C VAL A 325 -7.10 19.33 11.06
N GLU A 326 -6.69 19.38 9.80
CA GLU A 326 -7.52 19.08 8.65
C GLU A 326 -7.04 17.78 8.01
N VAL A 327 -7.97 16.84 7.74
CA VAL A 327 -7.67 15.58 7.06
C VAL A 327 -8.25 15.64 5.67
N ASP A 328 -7.45 15.25 4.67
CA ASP A 328 -7.88 15.34 3.28
C ASP A 328 -7.51 14.05 2.50
N ILE A 329 -8.31 13.74 1.48
CA ILE A 329 -8.03 12.68 0.52
C ILE A 329 -6.95 13.20 -0.45
N ALA A 330 -5.90 12.42 -0.67
CA ALA A 330 -4.74 12.87 -1.41
C ALA A 330 -5.05 13.27 -2.86
N SER A 331 -5.91 12.53 -3.57
CA SER A 331 -6.36 12.87 -4.92
C SER A 331 -7.05 14.24 -4.98
N GLU A 332 -7.85 14.58 -3.96
CA GLU A 332 -8.58 15.85 -3.91
C GLU A 332 -7.70 17.03 -3.47
N PHE A 333 -6.79 16.79 -2.52
CA PHE A 333 -5.91 17.82 -1.97
C PHE A 333 -5.15 18.59 -3.06
N ARG A 334 -4.55 17.90 -4.01
CA ARG A 334 -3.73 18.53 -5.06
C ARG A 334 -4.53 19.42 -6.02
N TYR A 335 -5.82 19.11 -6.26
CA TYR A 335 -6.63 19.82 -7.24
C TYR A 335 -7.50 20.94 -6.64
N ARG A 336 -7.84 20.84 -5.35
CA ARG A 336 -8.67 21.87 -4.69
C ARG A 336 -7.95 23.17 -4.35
N LYS A 337 -6.64 23.31 -4.69
CA LYS A 337 -5.81 24.48 -4.37
C LYS A 337 -5.83 24.76 -2.86
N PRO A 338 -5.25 23.89 -2.02
CA PRO A 338 -5.30 24.01 -0.57
C PRO A 338 -4.66 25.31 -0.09
N ILE A 339 -5.24 25.89 0.95
CA ILE A 339 -4.69 27.09 1.59
C ILE A 339 -3.66 26.62 2.62
N ILE A 340 -2.38 26.80 2.28
CA ILE A 340 -1.25 26.55 3.17
C ILE A 340 -0.83 27.88 3.78
N ALA A 341 -1.04 28.01 5.08
CA ALA A 341 -0.57 29.17 5.84
C ALA A 341 0.87 28.99 6.30
N ASP A 342 1.53 30.08 6.68
CA ASP A 342 2.83 30.01 7.35
C ASP A 342 2.76 29.10 8.56
N ASN A 343 3.84 28.33 8.81
CA ASN A 343 3.91 27.37 9.91
C ASN A 343 2.86 26.25 9.86
N THR A 344 2.50 25.81 8.66
CA THR A 344 1.70 24.61 8.46
C THR A 344 2.61 23.36 8.42
N LEU A 345 2.22 22.31 9.14
CA LEU A 345 2.80 20.96 9.02
C LEU A 345 1.87 20.10 8.18
N THR A 346 2.39 19.47 7.14
CA THR A 346 1.66 18.46 6.36
C THR A 346 2.23 17.07 6.66
N ILE A 347 1.40 16.20 7.20
CA ILE A 347 1.70 14.80 7.47
C ILE A 347 1.07 13.97 6.36
N VAL A 348 1.86 13.22 5.61
CA VAL A 348 1.35 12.25 4.64
C VAL A 348 1.47 10.83 5.20
N VAL A 349 0.44 10.01 4.99
CA VAL A 349 0.39 8.64 5.51
C VAL A 349 0.24 7.66 4.36
N SER A 350 1.16 6.69 4.26
CA SER A 350 1.11 5.64 3.24
C SER A 350 1.85 4.39 3.73
N GLN A 351 1.20 3.23 3.73
CA GLN A 351 1.85 1.98 4.11
C GLN A 351 3.05 1.67 3.22
N SER A 352 2.87 1.69 1.90
CA SER A 352 3.93 1.38 0.93
C SER A 352 4.92 2.54 0.72
N GLY A 353 4.48 3.79 0.98
CA GLY A 353 5.22 4.98 0.62
C GLY A 353 5.35 5.20 -0.90
N GLU A 354 4.54 4.49 -1.72
CA GLU A 354 4.55 4.54 -3.18
C GLU A 354 3.18 4.92 -3.77
N THR A 355 2.21 5.32 -2.95
CA THR A 355 0.89 5.74 -3.42
C THR A 355 1.02 7.05 -4.18
N ILE A 356 0.70 7.03 -5.48
CA ILE A 356 0.98 8.16 -6.39
C ILE A 356 0.26 9.44 -5.97
N ASP A 357 -1.03 9.37 -5.64
CA ASP A 357 -1.78 10.53 -5.19
C ASP A 357 -1.19 11.15 -3.92
N THR A 358 -0.76 10.29 -2.97
CA THR A 358 -0.14 10.76 -1.72
C THR A 358 1.21 11.41 -1.96
N LEU A 359 2.02 10.85 -2.88
CA LEU A 359 3.29 11.43 -3.30
C LEU A 359 3.08 12.78 -4.01
N ALA A 360 2.10 12.87 -4.89
CA ALA A 360 1.77 14.10 -5.59
C ALA A 360 1.25 15.19 -4.64
N ALA A 361 0.41 14.81 -3.68
CA ALA A 361 -0.07 15.72 -2.64
C ALA A 361 1.06 16.22 -1.73
N LEU A 362 2.03 15.36 -1.40
CA LEU A 362 3.25 15.73 -0.66
C LEU A 362 4.07 16.78 -1.42
N LYS A 363 4.33 16.52 -2.72
CA LYS A 363 5.06 17.46 -3.60
C LYS A 363 4.33 18.80 -3.68
N GLU A 364 3.01 18.80 -3.79
CA GLU A 364 2.19 20.01 -3.84
C GLU A 364 2.23 20.78 -2.52
N ALA A 365 2.08 20.12 -1.37
CA ALA A 365 2.21 20.75 -0.05
C ALA A 365 3.58 21.42 0.13
N LYS A 366 4.64 20.74 -0.29
CA LYS A 366 6.02 21.24 -0.24
C LYS A 366 6.22 22.45 -1.17
N ARG A 367 5.67 22.39 -2.40
CA ARG A 367 5.69 23.50 -3.36
C ARG A 367 4.98 24.75 -2.81
N LEU A 368 3.93 24.56 -2.00
CA LEU A 368 3.19 25.63 -1.36
C LEU A 368 3.84 26.14 -0.05
N GLY A 369 4.99 25.60 0.35
CA GLY A 369 5.77 26.06 1.50
C GLY A 369 5.46 25.38 2.84
N SER A 370 4.64 24.31 2.85
CA SER A 370 4.42 23.53 4.07
C SER A 370 5.68 22.80 4.51
N LYS A 371 5.88 22.66 5.82
CA LYS A 371 6.78 21.64 6.37
C LYS A 371 6.15 20.28 6.17
N THR A 372 6.93 19.27 5.79
CA THR A 372 6.39 17.97 5.41
C THR A 372 6.96 16.84 6.25
N MET A 373 6.09 15.90 6.61
CA MET A 373 6.46 14.67 7.31
C MET A 373 5.74 13.48 6.70
N ALA A 374 6.44 12.36 6.55
CA ALA A 374 5.86 11.09 6.13
C ALA A 374 5.71 10.12 7.29
N VAL A 375 4.57 9.43 7.33
CA VAL A 375 4.36 8.22 8.13
C VAL A 375 4.24 7.05 7.16
N THR A 376 5.25 6.17 7.14
CA THR A 376 5.32 5.06 6.19
C THR A 376 5.94 3.81 6.80
N ASN A 377 5.69 2.64 6.19
CA ASN A 377 6.28 1.38 6.66
C ASN A 377 7.55 0.99 5.88
N VAL A 378 7.68 1.44 4.63
CA VAL A 378 8.76 1.02 3.75
C VAL A 378 9.90 2.03 3.77
N VAL A 379 11.05 1.59 4.30
CA VAL A 379 12.26 2.39 4.35
C VAL A 379 12.76 2.66 2.92
N GLY A 380 13.09 3.93 2.65
CA GLY A 380 13.62 4.34 1.35
C GLY A 380 12.56 4.45 0.24
N SER A 381 11.26 4.36 0.55
CA SER A 381 10.17 4.60 -0.40
C SER A 381 10.18 6.02 -0.97
N SER A 382 9.48 6.24 -2.08
CA SER A 382 9.42 7.54 -2.76
C SER A 382 8.92 8.66 -1.85
N ILE A 383 7.86 8.40 -1.07
CA ILE A 383 7.32 9.34 -0.08
C ILE A 383 8.35 9.61 1.04
N ALA A 384 9.05 8.56 1.51
CA ALA A 384 10.07 8.72 2.56
C ALA A 384 11.27 9.57 2.09
N ARG A 385 11.63 9.50 0.81
CA ARG A 385 12.73 10.30 0.25
C ARG A 385 12.33 11.75 -0.03
N GLU A 386 11.06 11.99 -0.35
CA GLU A 386 10.55 13.32 -0.70
C GLU A 386 10.24 14.17 0.52
N ALA A 387 9.74 13.59 1.61
CA ALA A 387 9.38 14.31 2.83
C ALA A 387 10.61 14.88 3.55
N ASP A 388 10.43 16.01 4.25
CA ASP A 388 11.49 16.63 5.05
C ASP A 388 11.85 15.77 6.28
N GLN A 389 10.87 15.04 6.82
CA GLN A 389 11.02 14.13 7.97
C GLN A 389 10.20 12.87 7.79
N VAL A 390 10.61 11.77 8.40
CA VAL A 390 9.95 10.47 8.27
C VAL A 390 9.85 9.79 9.62
N VAL A 391 8.68 9.23 9.92
CA VAL A 391 8.46 8.29 11.04
C VAL A 391 8.00 6.96 10.45
N TYR A 392 8.77 5.90 10.72
CA TYR A 392 8.44 4.56 10.24
C TYR A 392 7.53 3.82 11.20
N THR A 393 6.56 3.07 10.66
CA THR A 393 5.61 2.29 11.47
C THR A 393 6.17 0.96 11.97
N TRP A 394 7.20 0.44 11.33
CA TRP A 394 7.85 -0.84 11.68
C TRP A 394 6.88 -2.04 11.75
N ALA A 395 5.80 -2.02 10.96
CA ALA A 395 4.80 -3.09 10.91
C ALA A 395 5.33 -4.41 10.32
N GLY A 396 6.53 -4.39 9.73
CA GLY A 396 7.03 -5.48 8.89
C GLY A 396 6.29 -5.55 7.55
N PRO A 397 6.60 -6.54 6.69
CA PRO A 397 5.95 -6.69 5.39
C PRO A 397 4.46 -7.02 5.56
N GLU A 398 3.61 -6.36 4.77
CA GLU A 398 2.17 -6.62 4.66
C GLU A 398 1.84 -6.96 3.21
N ILE A 399 1.36 -8.19 2.97
CA ILE A 399 1.19 -8.79 1.64
C ILE A 399 -0.25 -8.80 1.18
N ALA A 400 -1.21 -9.09 2.09
CA ALA A 400 -2.64 -9.05 1.76
C ALA A 400 -3.02 -7.67 1.22
N VAL A 401 -3.83 -7.64 0.16
CA VAL A 401 -4.23 -6.38 -0.48
C VAL A 401 -4.96 -5.47 0.50
N ALA A 402 -5.93 -6.01 1.24
CA ALA A 402 -6.62 -5.29 2.30
C ALA A 402 -5.69 -5.09 3.51
N SER A 403 -5.42 -3.85 3.86
CA SER A 403 -4.51 -3.49 4.95
C SER A 403 -5.11 -3.77 6.33
N THR A 404 -4.32 -4.34 7.24
CA THR A 404 -4.72 -4.67 8.61
C THR A 404 -3.72 -4.16 9.65
N LYS A 405 -2.57 -4.82 9.81
CA LYS A 405 -1.55 -4.44 10.79
C LYS A 405 -0.93 -3.06 10.51
N ALA A 406 -0.86 -2.67 9.23
CA ALA A 406 -0.36 -1.34 8.88
C ALA A 406 -1.29 -0.24 9.39
N TYR A 407 -2.62 -0.41 9.32
CA TYR A 407 -3.58 0.53 9.93
C TYR A 407 -3.34 0.68 11.43
N THR A 408 -3.27 -0.42 12.17
CA THR A 408 -3.07 -0.40 13.62
C THR A 408 -1.75 0.27 14.00
N THR A 409 -0.66 0.01 13.26
CA THR A 409 0.63 0.67 13.52
C THR A 409 0.63 2.14 13.11
N GLN A 410 -0.14 2.54 12.09
CA GLN A 410 -0.38 3.94 11.77
C GLN A 410 -1.12 4.66 12.90
N LEU A 411 -2.15 4.04 13.49
CA LEU A 411 -2.82 4.59 14.68
C LEU A 411 -1.84 4.80 15.84
N ILE A 412 -0.95 3.84 16.10
CA ILE A 412 0.09 3.97 17.13
C ILE A 412 0.98 5.18 16.85
N VAL A 413 1.48 5.32 15.62
CA VAL A 413 2.34 6.47 15.26
C VAL A 413 1.59 7.79 15.39
N MET A 414 0.32 7.85 14.97
CA MET A 414 -0.50 9.05 15.13
C MET A 414 -0.71 9.42 16.61
N PHE A 415 -0.94 8.42 17.48
CA PHE A 415 -1.03 8.64 18.92
C PHE A 415 0.30 9.14 19.50
N LEU A 416 1.42 8.50 19.14
CA LEU A 416 2.76 8.90 19.58
C LEU A 416 3.09 10.34 19.14
N LEU A 417 2.74 10.74 17.91
CA LEU A 417 2.91 12.10 17.42
C LEU A 417 2.08 13.11 18.24
N GLY A 418 0.80 12.81 18.47
CA GLY A 418 -0.06 13.66 19.31
C GLY A 418 0.48 13.82 20.74
N ALA A 419 0.92 12.71 21.35
CA ALA A 419 1.50 12.70 22.70
C ALA A 419 2.87 13.39 22.75
N TYR A 420 3.73 13.21 21.75
CA TYR A 420 5.01 13.89 21.62
C TYR A 420 4.85 15.41 21.50
N MET A 421 3.96 15.84 20.61
CA MET A 421 3.61 17.26 20.47
C MET A 421 3.03 17.83 21.77
N ALA A 422 2.15 17.08 22.45
CA ALA A 422 1.55 17.46 23.72
C ALA A 422 2.59 17.66 24.82
N GLY A 423 3.55 16.75 24.92
CA GLY A 423 4.67 16.87 25.89
C GLY A 423 5.52 18.12 25.63
N LEU A 424 5.85 18.41 24.36
CA LEU A 424 6.62 19.61 23.99
C LEU A 424 5.83 20.92 24.21
N ARG A 425 4.49 20.88 24.11
CA ARG A 425 3.61 22.04 24.31
C ARG A 425 3.17 22.22 25.77
N GLY A 426 3.33 21.21 26.60
CA GLY A 426 2.81 21.22 27.98
C GLY A 426 1.27 21.25 28.04
N THR A 427 0.57 20.62 27.09
CA THR A 427 -0.90 20.65 26.99
C THR A 427 -1.59 19.49 27.71
N VAL A 428 -0.84 18.49 28.16
CA VAL A 428 -1.31 17.34 28.94
C VAL A 428 -0.50 17.25 30.23
N GLU A 429 -1.15 17.04 31.35
CA GLU A 429 -0.49 16.87 32.64
C GLU A 429 0.38 15.59 32.65
N ASP A 430 1.53 15.63 33.32
CA ASP A 430 2.49 14.53 33.38
C ASP A 430 1.86 13.22 33.90
N SER A 431 0.98 13.33 34.91
CA SER A 431 0.24 12.18 35.47
C SER A 431 -0.65 11.51 34.42
N ARG A 432 -1.35 12.30 33.61
CA ARG A 432 -2.22 11.81 32.53
C ARG A 432 -1.40 11.21 31.39
N MET A 433 -0.29 11.84 31.01
CA MET A 433 0.62 11.32 30.01
C MET A 433 1.16 9.94 30.44
N LYS A 434 1.61 9.83 31.67
CA LYS A 434 2.11 8.56 32.24
C LYS A 434 1.05 7.47 32.26
N GLU A 435 -0.19 7.80 32.62
CA GLU A 435 -1.32 6.86 32.57
C GLU A 435 -1.56 6.36 31.15
N LEU A 436 -1.62 7.27 30.17
CA LEU A 436 -1.86 6.94 28.77
C LEU A 436 -0.75 6.06 28.19
N LEU A 437 0.51 6.40 28.44
CA LEU A 437 1.65 5.63 27.93
C LEU A 437 1.77 4.25 28.60
N GLY A 438 1.45 4.14 29.89
CA GLY A 438 1.35 2.87 30.59
C GLY A 438 0.26 1.96 30.00
N LYS A 439 -0.92 2.51 29.71
CA LYS A 439 -2.00 1.78 29.01
C LYS A 439 -1.60 1.39 27.57
N LEU A 440 -0.90 2.28 26.85
CA LEU A 440 -0.41 2.00 25.50
C LEU A 440 0.56 0.81 25.45
N ARG A 441 1.44 0.66 26.45
CA ARG A 441 2.32 -0.51 26.58
C ARG A 441 1.56 -1.83 26.71
N ASN A 442 0.35 -1.79 27.27
CA ASN A 442 -0.47 -2.99 27.46
C ASN A 442 -1.29 -3.37 26.21
N ILE A 443 -1.40 -2.49 25.24
CA ILE A 443 -2.18 -2.72 24.00
C ILE A 443 -1.80 -4.03 23.29
N PRO A 444 -0.52 -4.42 23.14
CA PRO A 444 -0.19 -5.70 22.50
C PRO A 444 -0.80 -6.93 23.20
N ALA A 445 -0.88 -6.93 24.53
CA ALA A 445 -1.52 -8.00 25.27
C ALA A 445 -3.05 -8.00 25.08
N GLN A 446 -3.66 -6.82 25.09
CA GLN A 446 -5.10 -6.64 24.86
C GLN A 446 -5.51 -7.01 23.42
N ILE A 447 -4.66 -6.75 22.42
CA ILE A 447 -4.86 -7.23 21.04
C ILE A 447 -4.85 -8.76 21.03
N SER A 448 -3.87 -9.41 21.67
CA SER A 448 -3.82 -10.87 21.75
C SER A 448 -5.09 -11.44 22.38
N GLU A 449 -5.54 -10.87 23.49
CA GLU A 449 -6.78 -11.25 24.17
C GLU A 449 -8.02 -11.09 23.27
N THR A 450 -8.09 -10.01 22.48
CA THR A 450 -9.21 -9.76 21.54
C THR A 450 -9.26 -10.82 20.42
N LEU A 451 -8.11 -11.37 20.03
CA LEU A 451 -7.99 -12.37 18.97
C LEU A 451 -8.22 -13.83 19.45
N GLU A 452 -8.41 -14.07 20.75
CA GLU A 452 -8.61 -15.42 21.30
C GLU A 452 -10.04 -15.94 21.05
N ASP A 453 -11.07 -15.09 21.20
CA ASP A 453 -12.48 -15.47 21.04
C ASP A 453 -13.05 -14.89 19.74
N VAL A 454 -12.99 -15.68 18.67
CA VAL A 454 -13.48 -15.30 17.33
C VAL A 454 -14.82 -15.96 16.97
N ASP A 455 -15.35 -16.87 17.79
CA ASP A 455 -16.53 -17.66 17.46
C ASP A 455 -17.81 -16.82 17.29
N PRO A 456 -18.09 -15.80 18.11
CA PRO A 456 -19.23 -14.92 17.88
C PRO A 456 -19.16 -14.20 16.51
N ILE A 457 -17.95 -13.81 16.08
CA ILE A 457 -17.72 -13.13 14.81
C ILE A 457 -17.95 -14.11 13.64
N LYS A 458 -17.44 -15.34 13.74
CA LYS A 458 -17.67 -16.40 12.75
C LYS A 458 -19.15 -16.72 12.61
N ALA A 459 -19.85 -16.90 13.72
CA ALA A 459 -21.27 -17.21 13.71
C ALA A 459 -22.09 -16.11 13.01
N PHE A 460 -21.79 -14.84 13.32
CA PHE A 460 -22.45 -13.72 12.65
C PHE A 460 -22.12 -13.68 11.15
N ALA A 461 -20.87 -13.84 10.75
CA ALA A 461 -20.43 -13.87 9.37
C ALA A 461 -21.11 -15.00 8.58
N GLN A 462 -21.24 -16.20 9.15
CA GLN A 462 -21.94 -17.33 8.51
C GLN A 462 -23.43 -17.08 8.35
N GLN A 463 -24.07 -16.47 9.34
CA GLN A 463 -25.51 -16.23 9.32
C GLN A 463 -25.91 -15.07 8.40
N TYR A 464 -25.12 -14.00 8.37
CA TYR A 464 -25.50 -12.74 7.70
C TYR A 464 -24.57 -12.36 6.53
N GLY A 465 -23.53 -13.13 6.26
CA GLY A 465 -22.54 -12.84 5.22
C GLY A 465 -23.06 -12.85 3.77
N TYR A 466 -24.26 -13.34 3.54
CA TYR A 466 -24.89 -13.32 2.21
C TYR A 466 -25.78 -12.10 1.96
N ASN A 467 -25.92 -11.18 2.92
CA ASN A 467 -26.63 -9.91 2.68
C ASN A 467 -25.85 -9.05 1.69
N ASP A 468 -26.55 -8.28 0.88
CA ASP A 468 -25.93 -7.40 -0.12
C ASP A 468 -25.52 -6.06 0.48
N ASP A 469 -26.17 -5.61 1.56
CA ASP A 469 -25.90 -4.36 2.26
C ASP A 469 -25.60 -4.59 3.74
N VAL A 470 -24.63 -3.84 4.28
CA VAL A 470 -24.31 -3.80 5.71
C VAL A 470 -24.00 -2.36 6.11
N PHE A 471 -24.60 -1.90 7.21
CA PHE A 471 -24.33 -0.57 7.76
C PHE A 471 -23.46 -0.62 9.00
N PHE A 472 -22.56 0.35 9.10
CA PHE A 472 -21.69 0.53 10.27
C PHE A 472 -22.03 1.84 10.95
N LEU A 473 -22.13 1.83 12.27
CA LEU A 473 -22.52 2.99 13.07
C LEU A 473 -21.50 3.24 14.18
N GLY A 474 -21.14 4.50 14.38
CA GLY A 474 -20.32 4.92 15.49
C GLY A 474 -20.48 6.41 15.80
N ARG A 475 -19.97 6.84 16.95
CA ARG A 475 -19.85 8.26 17.32
C ARG A 475 -18.42 8.54 17.78
N ALA A 476 -17.96 9.77 17.56
CA ALA A 476 -16.59 10.18 17.89
C ALA A 476 -15.56 9.22 17.26
N LEU A 477 -14.61 8.69 18.02
CA LEU A 477 -13.60 7.76 17.51
C LEU A 477 -14.20 6.47 16.93
N ASP A 478 -15.30 5.97 17.49
CA ASP A 478 -16.01 4.80 16.98
C ASP A 478 -16.50 4.98 15.53
N TYR A 479 -16.89 6.19 15.13
CA TYR A 479 -17.26 6.47 13.74
C TYR A 479 -16.07 6.30 12.78
N HIS A 480 -14.90 6.79 13.16
CA HIS A 480 -13.69 6.67 12.32
C HIS A 480 -13.23 5.22 12.18
N VAL A 481 -13.40 4.41 13.22
CA VAL A 481 -13.14 2.96 13.15
C VAL A 481 -14.22 2.24 12.33
N ALA A 482 -15.48 2.66 12.43
CA ALA A 482 -16.58 2.12 11.61
C ALA A 482 -16.33 2.34 10.11
N LEU A 483 -15.78 3.50 9.71
CA LEU A 483 -15.35 3.76 8.33
C LEU A 483 -14.35 2.72 7.84
N GLU A 484 -13.34 2.39 8.66
CA GLU A 484 -12.35 1.36 8.32
C GLU A 484 -12.98 -0.04 8.26
N GLY A 485 -13.85 -0.39 9.20
CA GLY A 485 -14.56 -1.67 9.18
C GLY A 485 -15.41 -1.86 7.92
N SER A 486 -16.15 -0.82 7.52
CA SER A 486 -16.96 -0.85 6.30
C SER A 486 -16.09 -0.97 5.04
N LEU A 487 -14.94 -0.29 5.01
CA LEU A 487 -13.96 -0.41 3.92
C LEU A 487 -13.44 -1.85 3.81
N LYS A 488 -12.99 -2.45 4.92
CA LYS A 488 -12.50 -3.84 4.92
C LYS A 488 -13.56 -4.82 4.41
N LEU A 489 -14.81 -4.66 4.87
CA LEU A 489 -15.88 -5.55 4.44
C LEU A 489 -16.13 -5.45 2.93
N LYS A 490 -16.25 -4.24 2.37
CA LYS A 490 -16.48 -4.05 0.93
C LYS A 490 -15.31 -4.51 0.06
N GLU A 491 -14.08 -4.32 0.51
CA GLU A 491 -12.87 -4.68 -0.25
C GLU A 491 -12.79 -6.19 -0.54
N ILE A 492 -13.07 -7.03 0.45
CA ILE A 492 -12.78 -8.47 0.36
C ILE A 492 -14.02 -9.35 0.23
N SER A 493 -15.21 -8.87 0.65
CA SER A 493 -16.46 -9.63 0.53
C SER A 493 -17.37 -9.17 -0.61
N TYR A 494 -17.09 -7.99 -1.17
CA TYR A 494 -17.88 -7.32 -2.22
C TYR A 494 -19.30 -6.94 -1.79
N ILE A 495 -19.57 -6.92 -0.48
CA ILE A 495 -20.80 -6.40 0.09
C ILE A 495 -20.78 -4.88 0.00
N HIS A 496 -21.90 -4.26 -0.37
CA HIS A 496 -22.06 -2.83 -0.25
C HIS A 496 -22.12 -2.45 1.24
N ALA A 497 -21.04 -1.93 1.77
CA ALA A 497 -20.92 -1.58 3.18
C ALA A 497 -20.63 -0.09 3.36
N GLU A 498 -21.39 0.59 4.19
CA GLU A 498 -21.23 2.00 4.47
C GLU A 498 -21.21 2.28 5.98
N ALA A 499 -20.43 3.28 6.37
CA ALA A 499 -20.35 3.74 7.75
C ALA A 499 -20.88 5.16 7.90
N TYR A 500 -21.63 5.39 8.97
CA TYR A 500 -22.23 6.68 9.28
C TYR A 500 -21.95 7.11 10.71
N ALA A 501 -21.74 8.39 10.88
CA ALA A 501 -21.88 8.99 12.20
C ALA A 501 -23.32 8.71 12.67
N ALA A 502 -23.50 7.98 13.76
CA ALA A 502 -24.80 7.43 14.13
C ALA A 502 -25.90 8.51 14.29
N GLY A 503 -25.53 9.75 14.59
CA GLY A 503 -26.47 10.89 14.62
C GLY A 503 -27.03 11.28 13.25
N GLU A 504 -26.28 11.03 12.17
CA GLU A 504 -26.65 11.38 10.79
C GLU A 504 -27.66 10.41 10.16
N LEU A 505 -27.92 9.25 10.78
CA LEU A 505 -28.91 8.28 10.27
C LEU A 505 -30.24 8.93 9.92
N LYS A 506 -30.71 9.84 10.75
CA LYS A 506 -32.01 10.50 10.63
C LYS A 506 -32.10 11.44 9.41
N HIS A 507 -30.95 11.83 8.86
CA HIS A 507 -30.87 12.79 7.78
C HIS A 507 -30.82 12.15 6.38
N GLY A 508 -31.32 10.90 6.25
CA GLY A 508 -31.45 10.20 4.98
C GLY A 508 -31.30 8.68 5.09
N THR A 509 -30.17 8.22 5.60
CA THR A 509 -29.75 6.81 5.61
C THR A 509 -30.75 5.87 6.30
N LEU A 510 -31.50 6.36 7.29
CA LEU A 510 -32.50 5.57 8.01
C LEU A 510 -33.59 5.02 7.07
N ALA A 511 -33.79 5.63 5.90
CA ALA A 511 -34.71 5.12 4.86
C ALA A 511 -34.25 3.77 4.26
N LEU A 512 -32.97 3.45 4.34
CA LEU A 512 -32.38 2.19 3.84
C LEU A 512 -32.44 1.06 4.87
N ILE A 513 -32.75 1.37 6.13
CA ILE A 513 -32.85 0.36 7.19
C ILE A 513 -34.18 -0.38 7.06
N THR A 514 -34.11 -1.64 6.68
CA THR A 514 -35.23 -2.54 6.50
C THR A 514 -35.09 -3.79 7.36
N ARG A 515 -36.13 -4.59 7.45
CA ARG A 515 -36.17 -5.82 8.24
C ARG A 515 -35.04 -6.77 7.84
N GLY A 516 -34.24 -7.20 8.83
CA GLY A 516 -33.20 -8.19 8.65
C GLY A 516 -31.87 -7.64 8.13
N ILE A 517 -31.79 -6.33 7.83
CA ILE A 517 -30.53 -5.73 7.37
C ILE A 517 -29.49 -5.73 8.50
N PRO A 518 -28.24 -6.18 8.26
CA PRO A 518 -27.21 -6.19 9.29
C PRO A 518 -26.67 -4.77 9.56
N VAL A 519 -26.55 -4.47 10.85
CA VAL A 519 -25.95 -3.21 11.33
C VAL A 519 -24.86 -3.53 12.35
N VAL A 520 -23.65 -3.06 12.12
CA VAL A 520 -22.51 -3.14 13.05
C VAL A 520 -22.43 -1.82 13.81
N ALA A 521 -22.67 -1.85 15.12
CA ALA A 521 -22.70 -0.64 15.95
C ALA A 521 -21.55 -0.64 16.97
N LEU A 522 -20.67 0.35 16.90
CA LEU A 522 -19.58 0.54 17.86
C LEU A 522 -20.09 1.45 18.98
N ALA A 523 -19.95 0.98 20.24
CA ALA A 523 -20.45 1.65 21.44
C ALA A 523 -19.39 1.62 22.55
N THR A 524 -18.18 2.09 22.26
CA THR A 524 -17.03 2.05 23.18
C THR A 524 -16.66 3.41 23.77
N GLN A 525 -17.18 4.49 23.22
CA GLN A 525 -16.91 5.86 23.68
C GLN A 525 -17.89 6.27 24.78
N LYS A 526 -17.41 6.26 26.04
CA LYS A 526 -18.23 6.51 27.26
C LYS A 526 -18.99 7.85 27.20
N SER A 527 -18.33 8.90 26.67
CA SER A 527 -18.88 10.25 26.58
C SER A 527 -20.15 10.37 25.69
N VAL A 528 -20.32 9.45 24.73
CA VAL A 528 -21.45 9.44 23.78
C VAL A 528 -22.23 8.13 23.78
N TYR A 529 -21.97 7.26 24.77
CA TYR A 529 -22.54 5.91 24.84
C TYR A 529 -24.08 5.91 24.80
N GLU A 530 -24.76 6.67 25.66
CA GLU A 530 -26.21 6.78 25.68
C GLU A 530 -26.81 7.27 24.35
N LYS A 531 -26.08 8.14 23.66
CA LYS A 531 -26.52 8.63 22.33
C LYS A 531 -26.38 7.51 21.29
N THR A 532 -25.36 6.69 21.38
CA THR A 532 -25.15 5.52 20.50
C THR A 532 -26.25 4.48 20.74
N LEU A 533 -26.57 4.17 22.00
CA LEU A 533 -27.68 3.29 22.34
C LEU A 533 -29.02 3.79 21.78
N SER A 534 -29.29 5.11 21.83
CA SER A 534 -30.48 5.69 21.23
C SER A 534 -30.55 5.42 19.72
N ASN A 535 -29.43 5.56 18.99
CA ASN A 535 -29.39 5.27 17.56
C ASN A 535 -29.52 3.76 17.26
N ILE A 536 -28.99 2.88 18.11
CA ILE A 536 -29.20 1.43 18.00
C ILE A 536 -30.70 1.12 18.12
N LYS A 537 -31.41 1.71 19.07
CA LYS A 537 -32.87 1.56 19.21
C LYS A 537 -33.63 1.99 17.96
N GLU A 538 -33.18 3.02 17.27
CA GLU A 538 -33.81 3.52 16.04
C GLU A 538 -33.74 2.52 14.89
N VAL A 539 -32.59 1.86 14.68
CA VAL A 539 -32.45 0.81 13.66
C VAL A 539 -33.17 -0.47 14.09
N LYS A 540 -33.15 -0.82 15.38
CA LYS A 540 -33.90 -1.95 15.93
C LYS A 540 -35.41 -1.78 15.77
N ALA A 541 -35.97 -0.55 15.89
CA ALA A 541 -37.37 -0.25 15.66
C ALA A 541 -37.80 -0.50 14.21
N ARG A 542 -36.87 -0.78 13.29
CA ARG A 542 -37.08 -1.15 11.89
C ARG A 542 -36.66 -2.60 11.60
N ASP A 543 -36.59 -3.41 12.65
CA ASP A 543 -36.23 -4.83 12.57
C ASP A 543 -34.84 -5.12 11.98
N ALA A 544 -33.91 -4.19 12.06
CA ALA A 544 -32.50 -4.45 11.72
C ALA A 544 -31.89 -5.51 12.66
N VAL A 545 -30.95 -6.28 12.14
CA VAL A 545 -30.12 -7.19 12.95
C VAL A 545 -28.86 -6.45 13.36
N VAL A 546 -28.69 -6.25 14.67
CA VAL A 546 -27.57 -5.45 15.19
C VAL A 546 -26.54 -6.31 15.89
N ILE A 547 -25.27 -6.20 15.45
CA ILE A 547 -24.11 -6.65 16.20
C ILE A 547 -23.44 -5.43 16.83
N GLY A 548 -23.36 -5.43 18.16
CA GLY A 548 -22.72 -4.37 18.91
C GLY A 548 -21.27 -4.70 19.27
N VAL A 549 -20.40 -3.70 19.26
CA VAL A 549 -19.03 -3.80 19.79
C VAL A 549 -18.93 -2.91 21.02
N ALA A 550 -18.57 -3.50 22.18
CA ALA A 550 -18.46 -2.80 23.47
C ALA A 550 -17.18 -3.17 24.21
N ALA A 551 -16.82 -2.38 25.21
CA ALA A 551 -15.75 -2.76 26.15
C ALA A 551 -16.25 -3.85 27.11
N LYS A 552 -15.35 -4.75 27.54
CA LYS A 552 -15.64 -5.75 28.59
C LYS A 552 -16.18 -5.05 29.85
N GLY A 553 -17.20 -5.65 30.45
CA GLY A 553 -17.90 -5.07 31.59
C GLY A 553 -19.16 -4.28 31.25
N ASP A 554 -19.42 -4.04 29.96
CA ASP A 554 -20.70 -3.48 29.51
C ASP A 554 -21.85 -4.47 29.79
N THR A 555 -22.89 -4.02 30.47
CA THR A 555 -24.06 -4.81 30.86
C THR A 555 -25.35 -4.30 30.20
N GLU A 556 -25.27 -3.28 29.38
CA GLU A 556 -26.43 -2.62 28.80
C GLU A 556 -26.63 -2.95 27.31
N LEU A 557 -25.54 -2.99 26.52
CA LEU A 557 -25.61 -3.11 25.05
C LEU A 557 -26.38 -4.35 24.59
N HIS A 558 -26.22 -5.49 25.29
CA HIS A 558 -26.90 -6.75 24.96
C HIS A 558 -28.42 -6.66 25.04
N LYS A 559 -28.98 -5.68 25.74
CA LYS A 559 -30.44 -5.47 25.84
C LYS A 559 -31.04 -4.88 24.55
N TYR A 560 -30.19 -4.33 23.70
CA TYR A 560 -30.59 -3.56 22.52
C TYR A 560 -30.02 -4.09 21.20
N THR A 561 -29.20 -5.16 21.26
CA THR A 561 -28.54 -5.77 20.11
C THR A 561 -28.83 -7.26 20.03
N ASP A 562 -28.70 -7.87 18.86
CA ASP A 562 -28.90 -9.30 18.68
C ASP A 562 -27.64 -10.09 19.02
N HIS A 563 -26.47 -9.47 18.80
CA HIS A 563 -25.16 -10.03 19.10
C HIS A 563 -24.27 -8.95 19.71
N VAL A 564 -23.32 -9.35 20.58
CA VAL A 564 -22.33 -8.44 21.15
C VAL A 564 -20.95 -9.06 21.06
N ILE A 565 -19.97 -8.25 20.66
CA ILE A 565 -18.55 -8.55 20.68
C ILE A 565 -17.92 -7.65 21.75
N PHE A 566 -17.14 -8.23 22.65
CA PHE A 566 -16.45 -7.48 23.70
C PHE A 566 -14.96 -7.35 23.39
N VAL A 567 -14.43 -6.14 23.54
CA VAL A 567 -13.00 -5.85 23.54
C VAL A 567 -12.52 -5.49 24.94
N PRO A 568 -11.26 -5.72 25.30
CA PRO A 568 -10.71 -5.32 26.60
C PRO A 568 -10.92 -3.84 26.90
N GLU A 569 -11.18 -3.52 28.17
CA GLU A 569 -11.31 -2.12 28.60
C GLU A 569 -9.96 -1.42 28.57
N THR A 570 -9.92 -0.23 27.99
CA THR A 570 -8.76 0.66 27.97
C THR A 570 -9.20 2.13 27.96
N ASP A 571 -8.27 3.05 27.73
CA ASP A 571 -8.59 4.47 27.57
C ASP A 571 -9.39 4.73 26.29
N GLU A 572 -10.33 5.68 26.31
CA GLU A 572 -11.15 6.04 25.13
C GLU A 572 -10.30 6.45 23.91
N LEU A 573 -9.12 7.03 24.13
CA LEU A 573 -8.19 7.37 23.05
C LEU A 573 -7.49 6.15 22.46
N LEU A 574 -7.35 5.06 23.22
CA LEU A 574 -6.65 3.85 22.80
C LEU A 574 -7.58 2.74 22.29
N ILE A 575 -8.86 2.83 22.61
CA ILE A 575 -9.86 1.81 22.25
C ILE A 575 -9.96 1.54 20.73
N PRO A 576 -9.73 2.52 19.82
CA PRO A 576 -9.68 2.27 18.37
C PRO A 576 -8.72 1.15 17.96
N LEU A 577 -7.62 0.98 18.70
CA LEU A 577 -6.62 -0.08 18.47
C LEU A 577 -7.18 -1.50 18.73
N LEU A 578 -8.24 -1.60 19.52
CA LEU A 578 -8.89 -2.85 19.87
C LEU A 578 -10.17 -3.07 19.06
N THR A 579 -10.98 -2.03 18.86
CA THR A 579 -12.27 -2.13 18.15
C THR A 579 -12.14 -2.43 16.67
N VAL A 580 -11.01 -2.11 16.05
CA VAL A 580 -10.77 -2.45 14.64
C VAL A 580 -10.59 -3.96 14.41
N LEU A 581 -10.09 -4.70 15.40
CA LEU A 581 -9.77 -6.13 15.27
C LEU A 581 -11.00 -6.99 14.96
N PRO A 582 -12.11 -6.92 15.73
CA PRO A 582 -13.32 -7.66 15.38
C PRO A 582 -13.89 -7.26 14.03
N LEU A 583 -13.70 -6.03 13.56
CA LEU A 583 -14.16 -5.61 12.24
C LEU A 583 -13.32 -6.21 11.12
N GLN A 584 -12.00 -6.30 11.29
CA GLN A 584 -11.11 -6.99 10.36
C GLN A 584 -11.45 -8.49 10.27
N LEU A 585 -11.69 -9.14 11.42
CA LEU A 585 -12.09 -10.54 11.47
C LEU A 585 -13.49 -10.76 10.87
N LEU A 586 -14.43 -9.85 11.11
CA LEU A 586 -15.76 -9.90 10.51
C LEU A 586 -15.67 -9.85 8.99
N ALA A 587 -14.89 -8.93 8.44
CA ALA A 587 -14.66 -8.83 7.00
C ALA A 587 -14.02 -10.12 6.46
N TYR A 588 -12.99 -10.65 7.14
CA TYR A 588 -12.30 -11.88 6.77
C TYR A 588 -13.25 -13.09 6.72
N TYR A 589 -14.00 -13.36 7.80
CA TYR A 589 -14.89 -14.52 7.86
C TYR A 589 -16.09 -14.38 6.93
N THR A 590 -16.59 -13.15 6.71
CA THR A 590 -17.64 -12.88 5.73
C THR A 590 -17.15 -13.17 4.31
N ALA A 591 -15.94 -12.77 3.96
CA ALA A 591 -15.35 -13.08 2.67
C ALA A 591 -15.17 -14.59 2.44
N LEU A 592 -14.72 -15.33 3.47
CA LEU A 592 -14.66 -16.80 3.41
C LEU A 592 -16.02 -17.43 3.21
N THR A 593 -17.06 -16.98 3.93
CA THR A 593 -18.44 -17.46 3.79
C THR A 593 -18.95 -17.29 2.36
N ARG A 594 -18.55 -16.20 1.69
CA ARG A 594 -18.91 -15.91 0.29
C ARG A 594 -17.98 -16.60 -0.73
N GLY A 595 -16.94 -17.31 -0.31
CA GLY A 595 -15.96 -17.95 -1.20
C GLY A 595 -15.07 -16.94 -1.94
N CYS A 596 -14.85 -15.74 -1.36
CA CYS A 596 -14.02 -14.69 -1.94
C CYS A 596 -12.53 -14.92 -1.62
N ASP A 597 -11.63 -14.46 -2.50
CA ASP A 597 -10.19 -14.44 -2.23
C ASP A 597 -9.86 -13.26 -1.29
N VAL A 598 -9.48 -13.55 -0.06
CA VAL A 598 -9.23 -12.55 0.98
C VAL A 598 -7.87 -11.86 0.84
N ASP A 599 -6.90 -12.52 0.22
CA ASP A 599 -5.55 -11.97 0.05
C ASP A 599 -5.43 -11.12 -1.22
N LYS A 600 -6.15 -11.52 -2.28
CA LYS A 600 -6.13 -10.88 -3.60
C LYS A 600 -7.56 -10.65 -4.11
N PRO A 601 -8.31 -9.72 -3.49
CA PRO A 601 -9.68 -9.43 -3.91
C PRO A 601 -9.68 -8.82 -5.32
N ARG A 602 -10.77 -9.12 -6.08
CA ARG A 602 -10.91 -8.63 -7.45
C ARG A 602 -10.86 -7.10 -7.52
N ASN A 603 -10.29 -6.57 -8.60
CA ASN A 603 -10.25 -5.13 -8.92
C ASN A 603 -9.52 -4.26 -7.88
N LEU A 604 -8.69 -4.84 -7.01
CA LEU A 604 -7.89 -4.10 -6.04
C LEU A 604 -6.42 -4.51 -6.11
N ALA A 605 -5.55 -3.57 -5.83
CA ALA A 605 -4.11 -3.78 -5.72
C ALA A 605 -3.59 -3.25 -4.38
N LYS A 606 -2.52 -3.86 -3.84
CA LYS A 606 -1.95 -3.49 -2.53
C LYS A 606 -1.50 -2.03 -2.46
N SER A 607 -1.04 -1.46 -3.56
CA SER A 607 -0.60 -0.07 -3.61
C SER A 607 -0.90 0.49 -5.00
N VAL A 608 -1.49 1.69 -5.07
CA VAL A 608 -1.85 2.37 -6.33
C VAL A 608 -0.71 3.32 -6.71
N THR A 609 -0.01 3.02 -7.80
CA THR A 609 1.13 3.81 -8.30
C THR A 609 0.87 4.43 -9.68
N VAL A 610 -0.37 4.40 -10.14
CA VAL A 610 -0.85 5.07 -11.36
C VAL A 610 -2.07 5.91 -11.00
N GLU A 611 -2.23 7.06 -11.66
CA GLU A 611 -3.43 7.90 -11.57
C GLU A 611 -4.56 7.37 -12.45
#